data_a7f1b7a38e8a231630da22bca9fb4f7b
#
_entry.id   a7f1b7a38e8a231630da22bca9fb4f7b
#
_cell.length_a   1.000
_cell.length_b   1.000
_cell.length_c   1.000
_cell.angle_alpha   90.00
_cell.angle_beta   90.00
_cell.angle_gamma   90.00
#
_symmetry.space_group_name_H-M   'P 1'
#
loop_
_entity.id
_entity.type
_entity.pdbx_description
1 polymer ?
#
loop_
_entity_poly.entity_id
_entity_poly.type
_entity_poly.pdbx_seq_one_letter_code
_entity_poly.pdbx_strand_id
1 'polypeptide(L)'
;MLIMYVKNLTVKNFKSFKEQHINFEPLSIIVGANASGKSNTIEIFRFISNILVHGVNDAISLLGGLEYIVNSNVGKSKPIYISFETIIDKDMYLGDSDENNTKINISKWFYEFEIKPHQRGTGFSITKDRLSIFYNVPFEEKTSKEIEIQYMRKTTGKKLIKEITDPSLKDLPENIRDYISAKGVVDFLNEQMSKFSDDKRLILFELRYIFLFRLNIADFIKIFDFDSKLLKKSSEISAKSELSEDGSNLALILQRIIRNSTEKKKLLGKLSDCLPFVNDISVKANYDKSLFYSVKENYSKKIFRSNFLSNGTVNILAIIIALYFQDNGEIIILEEPERNIHPKLIPKVLEMAKETSDSRQVIITTHNPEFVKYADVKSLLFIKRDESGFSKVFKPADNKKVKIFLENEIGLDELFLDDLLGD
;
A
#
# COMPACT_ATOMS: atom_id res chain seq x y z
N MET A 1 15.88 -5.81 0.30
CA MET A 1 15.74 -5.50 1.72
C MET A 1 14.55 -4.57 1.85
N LEU A 2 13.47 -5.05 2.44
CA LEU A 2 12.21 -4.34 2.60
C LEU A 2 12.45 -3.08 3.44
N ILE A 3 11.94 -1.92 3.00
CA ILE A 3 12.21 -0.66 3.69
C ILE A 3 11.14 -0.40 4.74
N MET A 4 9.87 -0.57 4.36
CA MET A 4 8.73 -0.32 5.24
C MET A 4 7.48 -1.07 4.73
N TYR A 5 6.70 -1.71 5.62
CA TYR A 5 5.45 -2.37 5.24
C TYR A 5 4.41 -2.33 6.36
N VAL A 6 3.15 -2.25 5.98
CA VAL A 6 2.02 -2.39 6.93
C VAL A 6 1.89 -3.86 7.31
N LYS A 7 2.11 -4.17 8.59
CA LYS A 7 1.98 -5.52 9.14
C LYS A 7 0.57 -5.81 9.63
N ASN A 8 0.02 -4.89 10.40
CA ASN A 8 -1.30 -5.04 11.00
C ASN A 8 -2.20 -3.87 10.58
N LEU A 9 -3.44 -4.18 10.22
CA LEU A 9 -4.48 -3.20 9.92
C LEU A 9 -5.76 -3.59 10.68
N THR A 10 -6.30 -2.66 11.47
CA THR A 10 -7.61 -2.83 12.08
C THR A 10 -8.56 -1.79 11.54
N VAL A 11 -9.75 -2.22 11.16
CA VAL A 11 -10.80 -1.36 10.62
C VAL A 11 -12.13 -1.66 11.30
N LYS A 12 -12.87 -0.59 11.67
CA LYS A 12 -14.23 -0.71 12.20
C LYS A 12 -15.15 0.27 11.50
N ASN A 13 -16.37 -0.18 11.25
CA ASN A 13 -17.43 0.62 10.65
C ASN A 13 -17.05 1.28 9.32
N PHE A 14 -16.37 0.55 8.44
CA PHE A 14 -15.91 1.03 7.14
C PHE A 14 -16.43 0.14 6.02
N LYS A 15 -17.24 0.70 5.12
CA LYS A 15 -17.84 -0.01 3.97
C LYS A 15 -18.44 -1.36 4.37
N SER A 16 -17.87 -2.47 3.94
CA SER A 16 -18.38 -3.80 4.28
C SER A 16 -17.88 -4.34 5.62
N PHE A 17 -16.95 -3.67 6.27
CA PHE A 17 -16.37 -4.13 7.52
C PHE A 17 -17.11 -3.58 8.73
N LYS A 18 -17.64 -4.46 9.59
CA LYS A 18 -18.14 -4.09 10.92
C LYS A 18 -16.96 -3.90 11.88
N GLU A 19 -16.12 -4.90 11.96
CA GLU A 19 -14.83 -4.92 12.67
C GLU A 19 -13.98 -6.04 12.11
N GLN A 20 -12.76 -5.69 11.66
CA GLN A 20 -11.82 -6.65 11.10
C GLN A 20 -10.39 -6.27 11.48
N HIS A 21 -9.62 -7.29 11.80
CA HIS A 21 -8.17 -7.22 11.98
C HIS A 21 -7.50 -8.04 10.87
N ILE A 22 -6.57 -7.43 10.16
CA ILE A 22 -5.87 -8.03 9.02
C ILE A 22 -4.37 -7.97 9.29
N ASN A 23 -3.73 -9.12 9.22
CA ASN A 23 -2.27 -9.23 9.35
C ASN A 23 -1.68 -9.51 7.96
N PHE A 24 -0.85 -8.60 7.47
CA PHE A 24 -0.20 -8.70 6.16
C PHE A 24 1.22 -9.24 6.27
N GLU A 25 1.66 -9.85 5.18
CA GLU A 25 3.06 -10.18 4.90
C GLU A 25 3.64 -9.21 3.86
N PRO A 26 4.96 -9.20 3.63
CA PRO A 26 5.56 -8.42 2.54
C PRO A 26 4.92 -8.67 1.17
N LEU A 27 4.60 -9.93 0.85
CA LEU A 27 3.68 -10.30 -0.22
C LEU A 27 2.38 -10.79 0.40
N SER A 28 1.27 -10.16 0.07
CA SER A 28 -0.07 -10.58 0.51
C SER A 28 -1.02 -10.71 -0.66
N ILE A 29 -1.75 -11.82 -0.74
CA ILE A 29 -2.69 -12.11 -1.81
C ILE A 29 -4.07 -12.30 -1.19
N ILE A 30 -4.96 -11.34 -1.44
CA ILE A 30 -6.33 -11.33 -0.93
C ILE A 30 -7.23 -12.04 -1.93
N VAL A 31 -7.70 -13.22 -1.56
CA VAL A 31 -8.50 -14.09 -2.41
C VAL A 31 -9.96 -14.11 -1.93
N GLY A 32 -10.89 -14.00 -2.84
CA GLY A 32 -12.31 -14.10 -2.51
C GLY A 32 -13.22 -13.95 -3.72
N ALA A 33 -14.45 -14.40 -3.59
CA ALA A 33 -15.47 -14.27 -4.62
C ALA A 33 -15.79 -12.80 -4.94
N ASN A 34 -16.50 -12.56 -6.03
CA ASN A 34 -16.99 -11.22 -6.34
C ASN A 34 -17.90 -10.71 -5.21
N ALA A 35 -17.82 -9.41 -4.93
CA ALA A 35 -18.56 -8.76 -3.83
C ALA A 35 -18.20 -9.23 -2.39
N SER A 36 -17.16 -10.05 -2.19
CA SER A 36 -16.71 -10.46 -0.85
C SER A 36 -16.14 -9.33 0.01
N GLY A 37 -15.62 -8.26 -0.64
CA GLY A 37 -15.02 -7.10 0.03
C GLY A 37 -13.56 -6.85 -0.33
N LYS A 38 -13.01 -7.53 -1.34
CA LYS A 38 -11.63 -7.29 -1.84
C LYS A 38 -11.37 -5.82 -2.14
N SER A 39 -12.18 -5.21 -3.00
CA SER A 39 -12.05 -3.78 -3.33
C SER A 39 -12.27 -2.88 -2.11
N ASN A 40 -13.12 -3.27 -1.15
CA ASN A 40 -13.29 -2.51 0.10
C ASN A 40 -12.01 -2.53 0.96
N THR A 41 -11.21 -3.59 0.89
CA THR A 41 -9.89 -3.63 1.54
C THR A 41 -8.92 -2.64 0.86
N ILE A 42 -8.91 -2.58 -0.47
CA ILE A 42 -8.11 -1.60 -1.22
C ILE A 42 -8.55 -0.17 -0.89
N GLU A 43 -9.85 0.06 -0.76
CA GLU A 43 -10.40 1.37 -0.42
C GLU A 43 -9.95 1.88 0.97
N ILE A 44 -9.58 1.01 1.90
CA ILE A 44 -8.96 1.43 3.16
C ILE A 44 -7.59 2.06 2.89
N PHE A 45 -6.77 1.41 2.06
CA PHE A 45 -5.46 1.93 1.66
C PHE A 45 -5.59 3.21 0.84
N ARG A 46 -6.58 3.28 -0.06
CA ARG A 46 -6.91 4.49 -0.83
C ARG A 46 -7.30 5.64 0.09
N PHE A 47 -8.10 5.37 1.11
CA PHE A 47 -8.51 6.37 2.10
C PHE A 47 -7.30 6.88 2.89
N ILE A 48 -6.42 5.99 3.35
CA ILE A 48 -5.17 6.34 4.04
C ILE A 48 -4.28 7.19 3.13
N SER A 49 -4.09 6.78 1.87
CA SER A 49 -3.31 7.53 0.88
C SER A 49 -3.89 8.93 0.63
N ASN A 50 -5.21 9.02 0.45
CA ASN A 50 -5.87 10.32 0.26
C ASN A 50 -5.74 11.22 1.49
N ILE A 51 -5.79 10.66 2.71
CA ILE A 51 -5.54 11.44 3.93
C ILE A 51 -4.10 11.98 3.93
N LEU A 52 -3.12 11.15 3.57
CA LEU A 52 -1.71 11.56 3.50
C LEU A 52 -1.47 12.69 2.51
N VAL A 53 -2.15 12.66 1.38
CA VAL A 53 -1.94 13.64 0.28
C VAL A 53 -2.80 14.89 0.45
N HIS A 54 -4.08 14.74 0.75
CA HIS A 54 -5.08 15.79 0.66
C HIS A 54 -5.71 16.18 2.01
N GLY A 55 -5.51 15.35 3.06
CA GLY A 55 -6.18 15.50 4.34
C GLY A 55 -7.54 14.81 4.38
N VAL A 56 -8.13 14.71 5.59
CA VAL A 56 -9.31 13.89 5.83
C VAL A 56 -10.60 14.40 5.16
N ASN A 57 -10.78 15.71 5.03
CA ASN A 57 -11.97 16.28 4.37
C ASN A 57 -12.01 15.87 2.89
N ASP A 58 -10.90 16.08 2.19
CA ASP A 58 -10.78 15.74 0.77
C ASP A 58 -10.80 14.23 0.55
N ALA A 59 -10.15 13.46 1.44
CA ALA A 59 -10.19 12.00 1.40
C ALA A 59 -11.62 11.45 1.50
N ILE A 60 -12.46 12.03 2.36
CA ILE A 60 -13.88 11.69 2.47
C ILE A 60 -14.63 12.06 1.18
N SER A 61 -14.37 13.25 0.64
CA SER A 61 -15.03 13.73 -0.58
C SER A 61 -14.66 12.88 -1.80
N LEU A 62 -13.39 12.48 -1.93
CA LEU A 62 -12.88 11.62 -3.01
C LEU A 62 -13.50 10.21 -2.98
N LEU A 63 -13.94 9.73 -1.83
CA LEU A 63 -14.67 8.47 -1.69
C LEU A 63 -16.20 8.64 -1.78
N GLY A 64 -16.68 9.80 -2.19
CA GLY A 64 -18.09 10.09 -2.43
C GLY A 64 -18.84 10.62 -1.20
N GLY A 65 -18.19 10.79 -0.05
CA GLY A 65 -18.81 11.28 1.19
C GLY A 65 -18.89 10.22 2.28
N LEU A 66 -19.18 10.65 3.50
CA LEU A 66 -19.25 9.78 4.68
C LEU A 66 -20.27 8.65 4.55
N GLU A 67 -21.38 8.87 3.87
CA GLU A 67 -22.44 7.88 3.64
C GLU A 67 -21.96 6.67 2.84
N TYR A 68 -20.96 6.86 1.98
CA TYR A 68 -20.36 5.77 1.19
C TYR A 68 -19.18 5.09 1.88
N ILE A 69 -18.66 5.69 2.95
CA ILE A 69 -17.55 5.15 3.74
C ILE A 69 -18.07 4.36 4.93
N VAL A 70 -19.09 4.87 5.61
CA VAL A 70 -19.70 4.23 6.80
C VAL A 70 -20.37 2.92 6.37
N ASN A 71 -20.20 1.87 7.17
CA ASN A 71 -20.91 0.61 6.96
C ASN A 71 -22.42 0.82 7.08
N SER A 72 -23.18 0.40 6.08
CA SER A 72 -24.62 0.65 5.98
C SER A 72 -25.44 0.01 7.13
N ASN A 73 -24.99 -1.15 7.63
CA ASN A 73 -25.69 -1.89 8.70
C ASN A 73 -25.33 -1.37 10.10
N VAL A 74 -24.16 -0.75 10.26
CA VAL A 74 -23.70 -0.16 11.54
C VAL A 74 -24.16 1.30 11.64
N GLY A 75 -24.09 2.03 10.54
CA GLY A 75 -24.55 3.40 10.43
C GLY A 75 -23.69 4.42 11.18
N LYS A 76 -24.18 5.66 11.27
CA LYS A 76 -23.51 6.82 11.89
C LYS A 76 -23.46 6.75 13.43
N SER A 77 -24.07 5.74 14.06
CA SER A 77 -24.09 5.58 15.51
C SER A 77 -22.73 5.25 16.10
N LYS A 78 -21.89 4.57 15.32
CA LYS A 78 -20.52 4.23 15.69
C LYS A 78 -19.52 4.99 14.83
N PRO A 79 -18.34 5.31 15.38
CA PRO A 79 -17.30 5.95 14.61
C PRO A 79 -16.69 4.98 13.58
N ILE A 80 -16.07 5.55 12.54
CA ILE A 80 -15.10 4.87 11.70
C ILE A 80 -13.79 4.81 12.48
N TYR A 81 -13.21 3.64 12.64
CA TYR A 81 -11.91 3.46 13.28
C TYR A 81 -10.96 2.76 12.32
N ILE A 82 -9.77 3.31 12.19
CA ILE A 82 -8.68 2.69 11.43
C ILE A 82 -7.40 2.78 12.27
N SER A 83 -6.71 1.66 12.41
CA SER A 83 -5.35 1.63 12.92
C SER A 83 -4.46 0.73 12.10
N PHE A 84 -3.19 1.08 12.01
CA PHE A 84 -2.20 0.27 11.32
C PHE A 84 -0.84 0.34 12.00
N GLU A 85 -0.15 -0.78 11.98
CA GLU A 85 1.23 -0.94 12.44
C GLU A 85 2.12 -1.14 11.22
N THR A 86 3.16 -0.34 11.14
CA THR A 86 4.12 -0.41 10.04
C THR A 86 5.48 -0.82 10.60
N ILE A 87 6.05 -1.88 10.05
CA ILE A 87 7.41 -2.33 10.37
C ILE A 87 8.39 -1.60 9.47
N ILE A 88 9.53 -1.21 10.03
CA ILE A 88 10.63 -0.58 9.33
C ILE A 88 11.85 -1.49 9.46
N ASP A 89 12.24 -2.12 8.34
CA ASP A 89 13.35 -3.09 8.30
C ASP A 89 14.64 -2.45 7.75
N LYS A 90 14.73 -1.14 7.76
CA LYS A 90 15.92 -0.41 7.34
C LYS A 90 16.45 0.40 8.51
N ASP A 91 17.77 0.38 8.64
CA ASP A 91 18.48 1.32 9.50
C ASP A 91 18.17 2.78 9.09
N MET A 92 17.06 3.31 9.59
CA MET A 92 16.78 4.73 9.50
C MET A 92 17.56 5.42 10.62
N TYR A 93 18.82 5.75 10.31
CA TYR A 93 19.62 6.54 11.24
C TYR A 93 19.04 7.97 11.30
N LEU A 94 18.62 8.35 12.47
CA LEU A 94 18.22 9.71 12.78
C LEU A 94 19.43 10.38 13.45
N GLY A 95 20.04 11.32 12.79
CA GLY A 95 21.14 12.13 13.32
C GLY A 95 22.24 12.39 12.30
N ASP A 96 22.77 13.61 12.30
CA ASP A 96 24.08 13.91 11.74
C ASP A 96 25.14 13.14 12.54
N SER A 97 26.22 12.75 11.87
CA SER A 97 27.35 12.05 12.43
C SER A 97 28.06 12.94 13.46
N ASP A 98 27.51 13.03 14.65
CA ASP A 98 28.28 13.52 15.79
C ASP A 98 29.30 12.44 16.20
N GLU A 99 30.42 12.86 16.71
CA GLU A 99 31.65 12.08 16.97
C GLU A 99 31.43 10.78 17.79
N ASN A 100 30.27 10.51 18.33
CA ASN A 100 29.95 9.33 19.15
C ASN A 100 29.14 8.23 18.45
N ASN A 101 28.85 8.34 17.14
CA ASN A 101 28.27 7.25 16.30
C ASN A 101 27.09 6.46 16.92
N THR A 102 26.24 7.11 17.73
CA THR A 102 25.10 6.45 18.36
C THR A 102 23.98 6.29 17.35
N LYS A 103 23.79 5.08 16.86
CA LYS A 103 22.81 4.76 15.85
C LYS A 103 21.45 4.48 16.49
N ILE A 104 20.51 5.40 16.37
CA ILE A 104 19.11 5.23 16.80
C ILE A 104 18.29 4.83 15.58
N ASN A 105 17.59 3.70 15.65
CA ASN A 105 16.73 3.20 14.58
C ASN A 105 15.26 3.26 14.97
N ILE A 106 14.40 3.63 14.03
CA ILE A 106 12.96 3.40 14.17
C ILE A 106 12.68 1.97 13.71
N SER A 107 12.14 1.13 14.63
CA SER A 107 11.78 -0.26 14.33
C SER A 107 10.39 -0.41 13.74
N LYS A 108 9.46 0.36 14.25
CA LYS A 108 8.06 0.36 13.82
C LYS A 108 7.37 1.65 14.24
N TRP A 109 6.23 1.90 13.64
CA TRP A 109 5.29 2.91 14.11
C TRP A 109 3.87 2.37 14.03
N PHE A 110 3.06 2.81 14.99
CA PHE A 110 1.65 2.49 15.07
C PHE A 110 0.85 3.78 14.99
N TYR A 111 -0.15 3.79 14.14
CA TYR A 111 -1.04 4.93 14.01
C TYR A 111 -2.49 4.50 14.13
N GLU A 112 -3.29 5.28 14.85
CA GLU A 112 -4.72 5.06 14.95
C GLU A 112 -5.51 6.36 14.96
N PHE A 113 -6.64 6.34 14.30
CA PHE A 113 -7.58 7.45 14.32
C PHE A 113 -9.02 6.99 14.30
N GLU A 114 -9.89 7.88 14.77
CA GLU A 114 -11.34 7.66 14.84
C GLU A 114 -12.08 8.89 14.33
N ILE A 115 -12.97 8.67 13.35
CA ILE A 115 -13.83 9.69 12.75
C ILE A 115 -15.27 9.36 13.16
N LYS A 116 -15.90 10.25 13.94
CA LYS A 116 -17.29 10.10 14.37
C LYS A 116 -18.20 10.96 13.48
N PRO A 117 -19.03 10.33 12.61
CA PRO A 117 -20.00 11.05 11.81
C PRO A 117 -21.02 11.75 12.70
N HIS A 118 -21.48 12.93 12.32
CA HIS A 118 -22.59 13.58 12.99
C HIS A 118 -23.88 12.85 12.65
N GLN A 119 -24.75 12.70 13.64
CA GLN A 119 -26.03 12.04 13.46
C GLN A 119 -26.93 12.78 12.46
N ARG A 120 -26.83 14.12 12.45
CA ARG A 120 -27.53 15.00 11.51
C ARG A 120 -26.54 15.72 10.61
N GLY A 121 -26.83 15.78 9.31
CA GLY A 121 -25.97 16.42 8.31
C GLY A 121 -24.82 15.52 7.84
N THR A 122 -23.84 16.13 7.16
CA THR A 122 -22.68 15.49 6.51
C THR A 122 -21.36 15.68 7.27
N GLY A 123 -21.40 16.32 8.45
CA GLY A 123 -20.22 16.64 9.23
C GLY A 123 -19.67 15.44 10.03
N PHE A 124 -18.48 15.62 10.57
CA PHE A 124 -17.82 14.66 11.47
C PHE A 124 -16.94 15.37 12.49
N SER A 125 -16.53 14.63 13.51
CA SER A 125 -15.49 15.03 14.46
C SER A 125 -14.43 13.94 14.56
N ILE A 126 -13.18 14.34 14.82
CA ILE A 126 -12.10 13.41 15.13
C ILE A 126 -12.14 13.17 16.64
N THR A 127 -12.37 11.92 17.03
CA THR A 127 -12.47 11.53 18.44
C THR A 127 -11.22 10.83 18.95
N LYS A 128 -10.38 10.32 18.05
CA LYS A 128 -9.09 9.71 18.36
C LYS A 128 -8.09 10.04 17.25
N ASP A 129 -6.85 10.34 17.65
CA ASP A 129 -5.75 10.61 16.73
C ASP A 129 -4.45 10.41 17.51
N ARG A 130 -3.78 9.26 17.29
CA ARG A 130 -2.59 8.85 18.03
C ARG A 130 -1.56 8.21 17.12
N LEU A 131 -0.32 8.65 17.28
CA LEU A 131 0.87 8.09 16.66
C LEU A 131 1.80 7.57 17.75
N SER A 132 2.23 6.33 17.66
CA SER A 132 3.31 5.74 18.46
C SER A 132 4.49 5.42 17.57
N ILE A 133 5.67 5.89 17.93
CA ILE A 133 6.93 5.58 17.23
C ILE A 133 7.81 4.78 18.19
N PHE A 134 8.33 3.67 17.70
CA PHE A 134 9.19 2.77 18.45
C PHE A 134 10.63 2.89 17.96
N TYR A 135 11.51 3.24 18.88
CA TYR A 135 12.93 3.44 18.63
C TYR A 135 13.74 2.30 19.22
N ASN A 136 14.63 1.70 18.44
CA ASN A 136 15.68 0.83 18.95
C ASN A 136 16.88 1.69 19.32
N VAL A 137 17.17 1.72 20.59
CA VAL A 137 18.26 2.51 21.17
C VAL A 137 19.34 1.55 21.68
N PRO A 138 20.63 1.79 21.37
CA PRO A 138 21.70 1.02 21.97
C PRO A 138 21.66 1.14 23.50
N PHE A 139 21.68 0.01 24.18
CA PHE A 139 21.67 -0.10 25.62
C PHE A 139 22.75 -1.13 26.02
N GLU A 140 23.76 -0.73 26.76
CA GLU A 140 24.95 -1.54 27.05
C GLU A 140 25.72 -2.04 25.81
N GLU A 141 26.92 -2.57 25.95
CA GLU A 141 27.86 -2.82 24.82
C GLU A 141 27.34 -3.75 23.69
N LYS A 142 26.21 -4.49 23.88
CA LYS A 142 25.69 -5.45 22.86
C LYS A 142 24.17 -5.61 22.86
N THR A 143 23.41 -4.80 23.58
CA THR A 143 21.95 -4.88 23.65
C THR A 143 21.30 -3.63 23.09
N SER A 144 20.10 -3.77 22.53
CA SER A 144 19.23 -2.65 22.14
C SER A 144 17.95 -2.70 22.93
N LYS A 145 17.40 -1.54 23.27
CA LYS A 145 16.12 -1.41 23.94
C LYS A 145 15.12 -0.71 23.06
N GLU A 146 13.90 -1.23 22.98
CA GLU A 146 12.81 -0.59 22.24
C GLU A 146 12.11 0.44 23.14
N ILE A 147 11.98 1.67 22.69
CA ILE A 147 11.35 2.78 23.40
C ILE A 147 10.18 3.30 22.60
N GLU A 148 9.02 3.40 23.22
CA GLU A 148 7.81 3.96 22.62
C GLU A 148 7.65 5.45 22.98
N ILE A 149 7.40 6.28 21.94
CA ILE A 149 6.99 7.67 22.10
C ILE A 149 5.61 7.85 21.48
N GLN A 150 4.66 8.32 22.27
CA GLN A 150 3.30 8.55 21.83
C GLN A 150 3.04 10.05 21.59
N TYR A 151 2.39 10.35 20.48
CA TYR A 151 1.88 11.65 20.12
C TYR A 151 0.36 11.54 20.03
N MET A 152 -0.35 12.29 20.88
CA MET A 152 -1.80 12.24 20.91
C MET A 152 -2.40 13.63 20.74
N ARG A 153 -3.53 13.70 20.03
CA ARG A 153 -4.35 14.89 19.95
C ARG A 153 -5.39 14.89 21.08
N LYS A 154 -5.43 15.97 21.89
CA LYS A 154 -6.55 16.16 22.83
C LYS A 154 -7.81 16.52 22.08
N THR A 155 -8.93 15.87 22.40
CA THR A 155 -10.26 16.08 21.81
C THR A 155 -10.81 17.50 22.07
N THR A 156 -10.28 18.23 23.04
CA THR A 156 -10.74 19.58 23.45
C THR A 156 -9.79 20.70 23.04
N GLY A 157 -8.74 20.44 22.27
CA GLY A 157 -7.75 21.46 21.95
C GLY A 157 -6.92 21.20 20.70
N LYS A 158 -6.36 22.30 20.20
CA LYS A 158 -5.48 22.32 19.02
C LYS A 158 -4.04 21.85 19.33
N LYS A 159 -3.78 21.33 20.52
CA LYS A 159 -2.42 20.97 20.95
C LYS A 159 -2.25 19.45 20.95
N LEU A 160 -1.16 19.01 20.34
CA LEU A 160 -0.63 17.67 20.52
C LEU A 160 0.04 17.56 21.90
N ILE A 161 -0.22 16.43 22.54
CA ILE A 161 0.48 16.05 23.76
C ILE A 161 1.48 14.97 23.36
N LYS A 162 2.70 15.17 23.76
CA LYS A 162 3.72 14.13 23.78
C LYS A 162 3.65 13.42 25.12
N GLU A 163 3.41 12.14 25.08
CA GLU A 163 3.51 11.29 26.27
C GLU A 163 4.63 10.29 26.02
N ILE A 164 5.61 10.30 26.91
CA ILE A 164 6.71 9.34 26.91
C ILE A 164 6.34 8.33 27.99
N THR A 165 5.89 7.15 27.53
CA THR A 165 5.32 6.14 28.43
C THR A 165 6.39 5.22 29.05
N ASP A 166 7.62 5.23 28.53
CA ASP A 166 8.66 4.32 29.01
C ASP A 166 9.48 4.96 30.16
N PRO A 167 9.38 4.44 31.40
CA PRO A 167 10.15 4.91 32.55
C PRO A 167 11.67 4.78 32.37
N SER A 168 12.12 3.92 31.45
CA SER A 168 13.54 3.65 31.22
C SER A 168 14.25 4.71 30.38
N LEU A 169 13.54 5.73 29.92
CA LEU A 169 14.18 6.91 29.31
C LEU A 169 15.13 7.62 30.26
N LYS A 170 14.91 7.48 31.58
CA LYS A 170 15.80 8.06 32.62
C LYS A 170 17.17 7.40 32.61
N ASP A 171 17.25 6.15 32.17
CA ASP A 171 18.46 5.33 32.17
C ASP A 171 19.29 5.48 30.89
N LEU A 172 18.79 6.26 29.91
CA LEU A 172 19.51 6.53 28.66
C LEU A 172 20.54 7.65 28.81
N PRO A 173 21.63 7.61 28.03
CA PRO A 173 22.56 8.71 27.90
C PRO A 173 21.83 10.02 27.54
N GLU A 174 22.32 11.13 28.09
CA GLU A 174 21.65 12.44 27.93
C GLU A 174 21.47 12.86 26.48
N ASN A 175 22.48 12.67 25.65
CA ASN A 175 22.42 12.95 24.22
C ASN A 175 21.33 12.15 23.48
N ILE A 176 21.13 10.88 23.85
CA ILE A 176 20.07 10.04 23.27
C ILE A 176 18.71 10.51 23.78
N ARG A 177 18.61 10.78 25.07
CA ARG A 177 17.39 11.27 25.71
C ARG A 177 16.96 12.61 25.08
N ASP A 178 17.89 13.55 24.90
CA ASP A 178 17.65 14.85 24.30
C ASP A 178 17.24 14.70 22.85
N TYR A 179 17.86 13.81 22.10
CA TYR A 179 17.51 13.51 20.71
C TYR A 179 16.10 12.94 20.59
N ILE A 180 15.78 11.90 21.38
CA ILE A 180 14.46 11.27 21.40
C ILE A 180 13.41 12.22 21.98
N SER A 181 13.79 13.01 22.98
CA SER A 181 12.94 14.04 23.56
C SER A 181 12.85 15.29 22.70
N ALA A 182 13.56 15.32 21.54
CA ALA A 182 13.69 16.52 20.74
C ALA A 182 12.35 17.25 20.64
N LYS A 183 12.30 18.41 21.27
CA LYS A 183 11.19 19.37 21.21
C LYS A 183 10.77 19.66 19.76
N GLY A 184 11.72 19.53 18.81
CA GLY A 184 11.56 19.89 17.44
C GLY A 184 10.39 19.23 16.72
N VAL A 185 10.14 17.91 16.90
CA VAL A 185 9.03 17.21 16.23
C VAL A 185 7.69 17.69 16.79
N VAL A 186 7.57 17.81 18.11
CA VAL A 186 6.32 18.28 18.75
C VAL A 186 6.08 19.74 18.48
N ASP A 187 7.13 20.57 18.59
CA ASP A 187 7.02 22.00 18.34
C ASP A 187 6.69 22.26 16.87
N PHE A 188 7.31 21.51 15.94
CA PHE A 188 6.99 21.55 14.53
C PHE A 188 5.54 21.12 14.26
N LEU A 189 5.09 19.99 14.81
CA LEU A 189 3.71 19.53 14.66
C LEU A 189 2.72 20.52 15.25
N ASN A 190 2.99 21.04 16.45
CA ASN A 190 2.16 22.05 17.09
C ASN A 190 2.13 23.35 16.28
N GLU A 191 3.26 23.78 15.74
CA GLU A 191 3.34 24.95 14.86
C GLU A 191 2.52 24.75 13.58
N GLN A 192 2.67 23.61 12.91
CA GLN A 192 1.88 23.32 11.71
C GLN A 192 0.39 23.22 12.02
N MET A 193 0.00 22.56 13.11
CA MET A 193 -1.40 22.44 13.51
C MET A 193 -1.99 23.77 13.99
N SER A 194 -1.18 24.68 14.57
CA SER A 194 -1.63 26.00 15.02
C SER A 194 -1.90 26.98 13.88
N LYS A 195 -1.21 26.85 12.76
CA LYS A 195 -1.38 27.70 11.57
C LYS A 195 -2.74 27.55 10.91
N PHE A 196 -3.45 26.47 11.21
CA PHE A 196 -4.74 26.18 10.60
C PHE A 196 -5.83 26.15 11.65
N SER A 197 -6.92 26.85 11.38
CA SER A 197 -8.10 26.89 12.26
C SER A 197 -8.91 25.60 12.24
N ASP A 198 -8.56 24.63 11.40
CA ASP A 198 -9.32 23.41 11.18
C ASP A 198 -8.97 22.34 12.24
N ASP A 199 -9.94 22.00 13.08
CA ASP A 199 -9.88 20.94 14.07
C ASP A 199 -10.00 19.53 13.47
N LYS A 200 -10.19 19.43 12.16
CA LYS A 200 -10.33 18.17 11.39
C LYS A 200 -9.05 17.64 10.76
N ARG A 201 -7.88 18.17 11.13
CA ARG A 201 -6.61 17.65 10.64
C ARG A 201 -6.13 16.47 11.50
N LEU A 202 -5.69 15.41 10.84
CA LEU A 202 -5.06 14.25 11.47
C LEU A 202 -3.54 14.42 11.52
N ILE A 203 -2.89 13.87 12.56
CA ILE A 203 -1.44 13.76 12.66
C ILE A 203 -0.87 13.08 11.40
N LEU A 204 -1.57 12.08 10.86
CA LEU A 204 -1.20 11.37 9.64
C LEU A 204 -0.91 12.31 8.47
N PHE A 205 -1.72 13.36 8.29
CA PHE A 205 -1.50 14.35 7.24
C PHE A 205 -0.25 15.18 7.46
N GLU A 206 0.09 15.45 8.73
CA GLU A 206 1.28 16.23 9.09
C GLU A 206 2.57 15.38 9.01
N LEU A 207 2.46 14.05 9.11
CA LEU A 207 3.61 13.15 8.98
C LEU A 207 4.36 13.34 7.66
N ARG A 208 3.68 13.74 6.59
CA ARG A 208 4.32 14.05 5.31
C ARG A 208 5.44 15.10 5.44
N TYR A 209 5.35 16.02 6.41
CA TYR A 209 6.38 17.04 6.64
C TYR A 209 7.52 16.54 7.54
N ILE A 210 7.25 15.59 8.42
CA ILE A 210 8.24 15.02 9.34
C ILE A 210 9.14 14.03 8.60
N PHE A 211 8.54 13.17 7.79
CA PHE A 211 9.24 12.14 7.03
C PHE A 211 9.72 12.64 5.65
N LEU A 212 9.29 13.84 5.20
CA LEU A 212 9.68 14.45 3.93
C LEU A 212 11.18 14.62 3.74
N PHE A 213 11.94 14.69 4.81
CA PHE A 213 13.40 14.78 4.68
C PHE A 213 14.04 13.49 4.20
N ARG A 214 13.35 12.32 4.24
CA ARG A 214 13.91 11.01 3.82
C ARG A 214 12.95 10.05 3.11
N LEU A 215 11.62 10.19 3.24
CA LEU A 215 10.62 9.33 2.61
C LEU A 215 9.51 10.19 2.00
N ASN A 216 9.21 9.99 0.73
CA ASN A 216 8.07 10.67 0.09
C ASN A 216 6.76 9.97 0.50
N ILE A 217 6.27 10.24 1.71
CA ILE A 217 5.06 9.59 2.26
C ILE A 217 3.81 9.90 1.43
N ALA A 218 3.78 11.01 0.70
CA ALA A 218 2.67 11.32 -0.19
C ALA A 218 2.47 10.24 -1.28
N ASP A 219 3.55 9.56 -1.66
CA ASP A 219 3.56 8.50 -2.66
C ASP A 219 3.76 7.09 -2.06
N PHE A 220 3.49 6.96 -0.75
CA PHE A 220 3.75 5.75 0.00
C PHE A 220 2.97 4.53 -0.51
N ILE A 221 1.71 4.73 -0.93
CA ILE A 221 0.81 3.68 -1.42
C ILE A 221 0.51 3.93 -2.89
N LYS A 222 0.84 2.97 -3.74
CA LYS A 222 0.49 2.96 -5.17
C LYS A 222 -0.53 1.85 -5.42
N ILE A 223 -1.66 2.23 -5.96
CA ILE A 223 -2.76 1.32 -6.29
C ILE A 223 -2.87 1.28 -7.81
N PHE A 224 -2.98 0.08 -8.38
CA PHE A 224 -3.15 -0.15 -9.80
C PHE A 224 -4.35 -1.04 -10.06
N ASP A 225 -5.31 -0.53 -10.83
CA ASP A 225 -6.48 -1.23 -11.38
C ASP A 225 -6.50 -0.98 -12.89
N PHE A 226 -5.80 -1.84 -13.64
CA PHE A 226 -5.54 -1.60 -15.05
C PHE A 226 -6.76 -1.84 -15.92
N ASP A 227 -7.11 -0.83 -16.74
CA ASP A 227 -8.04 -0.98 -17.87
C ASP A 227 -7.27 -1.20 -19.17
N SER A 228 -7.34 -2.41 -19.73
CA SER A 228 -6.66 -2.77 -20.96
C SER A 228 -7.02 -1.87 -22.16
N LYS A 229 -8.19 -1.24 -22.15
CA LYS A 229 -8.57 -0.26 -23.17
C LYS A 229 -7.81 1.05 -23.01
N LEU A 230 -7.59 1.49 -21.76
CA LEU A 230 -6.81 2.71 -21.46
C LEU A 230 -5.32 2.48 -21.70
N LEU A 231 -4.80 1.31 -21.34
CA LEU A 231 -3.42 0.92 -21.62
C LEU A 231 -3.05 1.02 -23.10
N LYS A 232 -3.99 0.81 -24.01
CA LYS A 232 -3.77 0.86 -25.47
C LYS A 232 -3.87 2.26 -26.06
N LYS A 233 -4.46 3.22 -25.33
CA LYS A 233 -4.65 4.59 -25.81
C LYS A 233 -3.33 5.36 -25.89
N SER A 234 -3.34 6.38 -26.71
CA SER A 234 -2.28 7.40 -26.69
C SER A 234 -2.35 8.20 -25.38
N SER A 235 -1.20 8.55 -24.84
CA SER A 235 -1.08 9.33 -23.61
C SER A 235 -0.76 10.79 -23.95
N GLU A 236 -1.37 11.73 -23.23
CA GLU A 236 -0.98 13.13 -23.31
C GLU A 236 0.41 13.34 -22.68
N ILE A 237 1.17 14.28 -23.23
CA ILE A 237 2.45 14.69 -22.65
C ILE A 237 2.16 15.54 -21.41
N SER A 238 2.60 15.08 -20.26
CA SER A 238 2.45 15.76 -18.99
C SER A 238 3.72 15.64 -18.16
N ALA A 239 3.80 16.40 -17.07
CA ALA A 239 4.90 16.30 -16.10
C ALA A 239 4.81 15.06 -15.18
N LYS A 240 3.77 14.23 -15.31
CA LYS A 240 3.62 13.01 -14.52
C LYS A 240 4.79 12.07 -14.74
N SER A 241 5.48 11.73 -13.66
CA SER A 241 6.63 10.81 -13.66
C SER A 241 6.24 9.36 -13.36
N GLU A 242 5.03 9.12 -12.89
CA GLU A 242 4.56 7.83 -12.37
C GLU A 242 3.38 7.29 -13.17
N LEU A 243 3.27 5.96 -13.20
CA LEU A 243 2.17 5.28 -13.85
C LEU A 243 0.85 5.62 -13.14
N SER A 244 -0.16 5.99 -13.91
CA SER A 244 -1.51 6.21 -13.39
C SER A 244 -2.13 4.90 -12.95
N GLU A 245 -3.05 4.95 -11.99
CA GLU A 245 -3.73 3.78 -11.43
C GLU A 245 -4.38 2.90 -12.50
N ASP A 246 -5.03 3.50 -13.48
CA ASP A 246 -5.70 2.84 -14.61
C ASP A 246 -4.76 2.51 -15.79
N GLY A 247 -3.49 2.94 -15.71
CA GLY A 247 -2.50 2.79 -16.76
C GLY A 247 -2.67 3.71 -17.98
N SER A 248 -3.56 4.70 -17.95
CA SER A 248 -3.87 5.59 -19.08
C SER A 248 -2.67 6.36 -19.64
N ASN A 249 -1.62 6.57 -18.83
CA ASN A 249 -0.40 7.26 -19.22
C ASN A 249 0.76 6.31 -19.60
N LEU A 250 0.49 5.04 -19.88
CA LEU A 250 1.51 4.02 -20.13
C LEU A 250 2.51 4.44 -21.22
N ALA A 251 2.07 5.05 -22.32
CA ALA A 251 2.97 5.49 -23.39
C ALA A 251 3.96 6.57 -22.92
N LEU A 252 3.54 7.47 -22.03
CA LEU A 252 4.39 8.49 -21.44
C LEU A 252 5.47 7.85 -20.54
N ILE A 253 5.11 6.91 -19.69
CA ILE A 253 6.05 6.21 -18.81
C ILE A 253 7.04 5.38 -19.63
N LEU A 254 6.57 4.66 -20.65
CA LEU A 254 7.45 3.94 -21.57
C LEU A 254 8.44 4.86 -22.27
N GLN A 255 8.03 6.05 -22.72
CA GLN A 255 8.95 7.03 -23.32
C GLN A 255 10.09 7.38 -22.36
N ARG A 256 9.79 7.55 -21.08
CA ARG A 256 10.77 7.86 -20.05
C ARG A 256 11.75 6.69 -19.85
N ILE A 257 11.24 5.47 -19.70
CA ILE A 257 12.04 4.25 -19.50
C ILE A 257 12.96 4.02 -20.70
N ILE A 258 12.47 4.08 -21.94
CA ILE A 258 13.27 3.76 -23.12
C ILE A 258 14.33 4.83 -23.49
N ARG A 259 14.22 6.05 -22.96
CA ARG A 259 15.27 7.08 -23.09
C ARG A 259 16.56 6.69 -22.38
N ASN A 260 16.45 5.89 -21.31
CA ASN A 260 17.60 5.34 -20.62
C ASN A 260 17.88 3.92 -21.16
N SER A 261 19.07 3.72 -21.77
CA SER A 261 19.42 2.44 -22.38
C SER A 261 19.50 1.27 -21.39
N THR A 262 19.88 1.54 -20.13
CA THR A 262 19.95 0.54 -19.06
C THR A 262 18.53 0.13 -18.64
N GLU A 263 17.63 1.10 -18.42
CA GLU A 263 16.25 0.83 -18.07
C GLU A 263 15.51 0.12 -19.22
N LYS A 264 15.76 0.51 -20.46
CA LYS A 264 15.22 -0.19 -21.64
C LYS A 264 15.65 -1.66 -21.68
N LYS A 265 16.93 -1.96 -21.44
CA LYS A 265 17.43 -3.34 -21.37
C LYS A 265 16.76 -4.13 -20.24
N LYS A 266 16.62 -3.53 -19.08
CA LYS A 266 15.93 -4.13 -17.93
C LYS A 266 14.47 -4.45 -18.27
N LEU A 267 13.75 -3.51 -18.90
CA LEU A 267 12.37 -3.72 -19.36
C LEU A 267 12.25 -4.87 -20.34
N LEU A 268 13.09 -4.90 -21.40
CA LEU A 268 13.08 -5.95 -22.40
C LEU A 268 13.44 -7.32 -21.79
N GLY A 269 14.37 -7.36 -20.82
CA GLY A 269 14.71 -8.57 -20.08
C GLY A 269 13.49 -9.13 -19.33
N LYS A 270 12.82 -8.31 -18.51
CA LYS A 270 11.60 -8.73 -17.78
C LYS A 270 10.45 -9.11 -18.71
N LEU A 271 10.34 -8.45 -19.86
CA LEU A 271 9.35 -8.81 -20.87
C LEU A 271 9.63 -10.15 -21.53
N SER A 272 10.90 -10.46 -21.83
CA SER A 272 11.27 -11.74 -22.47
C SER A 272 10.90 -12.94 -21.64
N ASP A 273 10.87 -12.83 -20.30
CA ASP A 273 10.49 -13.89 -19.38
C ASP A 273 8.98 -14.23 -19.45
N CYS A 274 8.15 -13.24 -19.77
CA CYS A 274 6.70 -13.38 -19.87
C CYS A 274 6.20 -13.46 -21.33
N LEU A 275 6.81 -12.68 -22.22
CA LEU A 275 6.40 -12.47 -23.60
C LEU A 275 7.63 -12.63 -24.53
N PRO A 276 8.17 -13.85 -24.73
CA PRO A 276 9.41 -14.09 -25.45
C PRO A 276 9.37 -13.69 -26.93
N PHE A 277 8.18 -13.42 -27.46
CA PHE A 277 8.01 -12.93 -28.81
C PHE A 277 8.27 -11.43 -28.95
N VAL A 278 8.32 -10.65 -27.87
CA VAL A 278 8.60 -9.22 -27.89
C VAL A 278 10.11 -8.98 -28.04
N ASN A 279 10.47 -8.31 -29.14
CA ASN A 279 11.85 -7.99 -29.45
C ASN A 279 12.23 -6.57 -29.01
N ASP A 280 11.37 -5.59 -29.30
CA ASP A 280 11.65 -4.18 -29.01
C ASP A 280 10.36 -3.39 -28.75
N ILE A 281 10.51 -2.28 -28.02
CA ILE A 281 9.46 -1.31 -27.78
C ILE A 281 9.94 0.07 -28.22
N SER A 282 9.09 0.80 -28.90
CA SER A 282 9.33 2.17 -29.31
C SER A 282 8.13 3.06 -28.98
N VAL A 283 8.39 4.33 -28.72
CA VAL A 283 7.36 5.36 -28.48
C VAL A 283 7.54 6.48 -29.48
N LYS A 284 6.44 6.93 -30.06
CA LYS A 284 6.41 8.03 -31.04
C LYS A 284 5.27 9.00 -30.69
N ALA A 285 5.40 10.24 -31.15
CA ALA A 285 4.34 11.24 -31.05
C ALA A 285 3.42 11.16 -32.26
N ASN A 286 2.13 11.37 -32.03
CA ASN A 286 1.13 11.67 -33.06
C ASN A 286 1.19 13.14 -33.48
N TYR A 287 0.41 13.52 -34.50
CA TYR A 287 0.29 14.91 -34.95
C TYR A 287 -0.31 15.85 -33.88
N ASP A 288 -1.17 15.34 -33.01
CA ASP A 288 -1.76 16.03 -31.85
C ASP A 288 -0.82 16.11 -30.64
N LYS A 289 0.45 15.73 -30.81
CA LYS A 289 1.49 15.63 -29.76
C LYS A 289 1.21 14.56 -28.69
N SER A 290 0.15 13.77 -28.77
CA SER A 290 -0.03 12.62 -27.89
C SER A 290 1.00 11.52 -28.21
N LEU A 291 1.36 10.71 -27.20
CA LEU A 291 2.34 9.63 -27.33
C LEU A 291 1.62 8.29 -27.53
N PHE A 292 2.13 7.48 -28.44
CA PHE A 292 1.75 6.07 -28.56
C PHE A 292 2.98 5.19 -28.57
N TYR A 293 2.82 3.96 -28.09
CA TYR A 293 3.90 2.99 -28.14
C TYR A 293 3.60 1.89 -29.17
N SER A 294 4.65 1.23 -29.57
CA SER A 294 4.60 0.13 -30.52
C SER A 294 5.57 -0.97 -30.12
N VAL A 295 5.21 -2.20 -30.41
CA VAL A 295 5.99 -3.40 -30.12
C VAL A 295 6.43 -4.04 -31.43
N LYS A 296 7.72 -4.42 -31.48
CA LYS A 296 8.29 -5.25 -32.53
C LYS A 296 8.37 -6.68 -32.04
N GLU A 297 7.82 -7.61 -32.81
CA GLU A 297 7.84 -9.04 -32.48
C GLU A 297 8.94 -9.77 -33.25
N ASN A 298 9.46 -10.87 -32.68
CA ASN A 298 10.49 -11.71 -33.29
C ASN A 298 10.02 -12.39 -34.59
N TYR A 299 8.72 -12.68 -34.67
CA TYR A 299 8.13 -13.45 -35.77
C TYR A 299 7.62 -12.58 -36.92
N SER A 300 7.70 -11.25 -36.77
CA SER A 300 7.15 -10.31 -37.76
C SER A 300 8.13 -9.19 -38.09
N LYS A 301 8.18 -8.82 -39.39
CA LYS A 301 8.85 -7.59 -39.80
C LYS A 301 8.05 -6.34 -39.49
N LYS A 302 6.74 -6.50 -39.17
CA LYS A 302 5.84 -5.39 -38.85
C LYS A 302 6.01 -4.95 -37.40
N ILE A 303 5.78 -3.66 -37.17
CA ILE A 303 5.72 -3.04 -35.84
C ILE A 303 4.25 -2.83 -35.52
N PHE A 304 3.79 -3.35 -34.40
CA PHE A 304 2.39 -3.26 -33.98
C PHE A 304 2.20 -2.11 -33.00
N ARG A 305 1.32 -1.18 -33.33
CA ARG A 305 0.91 -0.12 -32.39
C ARG A 305 0.10 -0.71 -31.25
N SER A 306 0.10 -0.02 -30.10
CA SER A 306 -0.55 -0.42 -28.86
C SER A 306 -2.02 -0.85 -29.03
N ASN A 307 -2.79 -0.17 -29.89
CA ASN A 307 -4.19 -0.49 -30.16
C ASN A 307 -4.41 -1.86 -30.85
N PHE A 308 -3.40 -2.41 -31.49
CA PHE A 308 -3.45 -3.72 -32.15
C PHE A 308 -2.89 -4.86 -31.29
N LEU A 309 -2.30 -4.56 -30.15
CA LEU A 309 -1.78 -5.56 -29.21
C LEU A 309 -2.92 -6.29 -28.50
N SER A 310 -2.65 -7.52 -28.05
CA SER A 310 -3.59 -8.26 -27.21
C SER A 310 -3.75 -7.56 -25.84
N ASN A 311 -4.90 -7.76 -25.18
CA ASN A 311 -5.11 -7.22 -23.84
C ASN A 311 -4.09 -7.81 -22.84
N GLY A 312 -3.79 -9.11 -22.96
CA GLY A 312 -2.79 -9.75 -22.10
C GLY A 312 -1.39 -9.17 -22.25
N THR A 313 -0.97 -8.84 -23.48
CA THR A 313 0.33 -8.22 -23.76
C THR A 313 0.45 -6.86 -23.03
N VAL A 314 -0.56 -6.00 -23.16
CA VAL A 314 -0.51 -4.67 -22.54
C VAL A 314 -0.65 -4.72 -21.03
N ASN A 315 -1.41 -5.69 -20.47
CA ASN A 315 -1.52 -5.88 -19.04
C ASN A 315 -0.19 -6.36 -18.43
N ILE A 316 0.47 -7.35 -19.02
CA ILE A 316 1.80 -7.81 -18.57
C ILE A 316 2.80 -6.66 -18.61
N LEU A 317 2.80 -5.86 -19.68
CA LEU A 317 3.67 -4.69 -19.78
C LEU A 317 3.41 -3.69 -18.65
N ALA A 318 2.14 -3.40 -18.35
CA ALA A 318 1.76 -2.49 -17.27
C ALA A 318 2.17 -3.05 -15.88
N ILE A 319 1.96 -4.35 -15.63
CA ILE A 319 2.37 -5.01 -14.37
C ILE A 319 3.88 -4.92 -14.19
N ILE A 320 4.68 -5.21 -15.22
CA ILE A 320 6.14 -5.09 -15.15
C ILE A 320 6.55 -3.66 -14.78
N ILE A 321 5.90 -2.66 -15.39
CA ILE A 321 6.19 -1.25 -15.09
C ILE A 321 5.76 -0.89 -13.67
N ALA A 322 4.60 -1.35 -13.20
CA ALA A 322 4.14 -1.12 -11.84
C ALA A 322 5.08 -1.71 -10.78
N LEU A 323 5.62 -2.90 -11.04
CA LEU A 323 6.48 -3.60 -10.08
C LEU A 323 7.93 -3.10 -10.10
N TYR A 324 8.51 -2.79 -11.27
CA TYR A 324 9.95 -2.58 -11.39
C TYR A 324 10.40 -1.16 -11.78
N PHE A 325 9.47 -0.29 -12.21
CA PHE A 325 9.81 1.01 -12.79
C PHE A 325 9.06 2.18 -12.13
N GLN A 326 8.64 2.00 -10.88
CA GLN A 326 8.12 3.09 -10.06
C GLN A 326 9.24 3.63 -9.18
N ASP A 327 9.45 4.94 -9.21
CA ASP A 327 10.51 5.59 -8.41
C ASP A 327 10.15 5.62 -6.93
N ASN A 328 8.84 5.74 -6.61
CA ASN A 328 8.28 5.85 -5.28
C ASN A 328 7.27 4.73 -5.02
N GLY A 329 6.85 4.60 -3.77
CA GLY A 329 5.85 3.63 -3.31
C GLY A 329 6.49 2.49 -2.55
N GLU A 330 6.26 2.48 -1.24
CA GLU A 330 6.67 1.37 -0.37
C GLU A 330 5.65 0.23 -0.42
N ILE A 331 4.38 0.56 -0.74
CA ILE A 331 3.29 -0.40 -0.89
C ILE A 331 2.74 -0.33 -2.31
N ILE A 332 2.79 -1.44 -3.02
CA ILE A 332 2.20 -1.60 -4.34
C ILE A 332 0.98 -2.51 -4.21
N ILE A 333 -0.17 -2.03 -4.65
CA ILE A 333 -1.41 -2.80 -4.67
C ILE A 333 -1.83 -3.03 -6.11
N LEU A 334 -2.01 -4.30 -6.50
CA LEU A 334 -2.51 -4.71 -7.81
C LEU A 334 -3.93 -5.28 -7.65
N GLU A 335 -4.92 -4.64 -8.24
CA GLU A 335 -6.30 -5.11 -8.24
C GLU A 335 -6.55 -6.02 -9.45
N GLU A 336 -6.82 -7.31 -9.17
CA GLU A 336 -7.10 -8.35 -10.16
C GLU A 336 -6.15 -8.31 -11.38
N PRO A 337 -4.81 -8.40 -11.17
CA PRO A 337 -3.83 -8.27 -12.25
C PRO A 337 -3.96 -9.36 -13.32
N GLU A 338 -4.65 -10.46 -13.01
CA GLU A 338 -4.92 -11.56 -13.93
C GLU A 338 -5.95 -11.22 -15.02
N ARG A 339 -6.64 -10.10 -14.93
CA ARG A 339 -7.61 -9.71 -15.97
C ARG A 339 -6.97 -9.74 -17.36
N ASN A 340 -7.58 -10.50 -18.25
CA ASN A 340 -7.12 -10.68 -19.64
C ASN A 340 -5.73 -11.32 -19.81
N ILE A 341 -5.14 -11.89 -18.77
CA ILE A 341 -3.87 -12.61 -18.84
C ILE A 341 -4.15 -14.11 -18.99
N HIS A 342 -3.35 -14.78 -19.80
CA HIS A 342 -3.45 -16.22 -19.94
C HIS A 342 -3.03 -16.91 -18.62
N PRO A 343 -3.76 -17.92 -18.10
CA PRO A 343 -3.45 -18.57 -16.82
C PRO A 343 -1.98 -19.01 -16.67
N LYS A 344 -1.36 -19.47 -17.73
CA LYS A 344 0.07 -19.87 -17.74
C LYS A 344 1.05 -18.75 -17.34
N LEU A 345 0.63 -17.48 -17.38
CA LEU A 345 1.46 -16.34 -16.98
C LEU A 345 1.27 -15.96 -15.51
N ILE A 346 0.26 -16.49 -14.82
CA ILE A 346 0.01 -16.20 -13.41
C ILE A 346 1.21 -16.55 -12.52
N PRO A 347 1.87 -17.72 -12.68
CA PRO A 347 3.08 -18.02 -11.92
C PRO A 347 4.19 -16.99 -12.13
N LYS A 348 4.33 -16.43 -13.34
CA LYS A 348 5.30 -15.38 -13.62
C LYS A 348 4.96 -14.05 -12.96
N VAL A 349 3.68 -13.69 -12.92
CA VAL A 349 3.20 -12.50 -12.17
C VAL A 349 3.49 -12.66 -10.69
N LEU A 350 3.25 -13.85 -10.12
CA LEU A 350 3.57 -14.15 -8.72
C LEU A 350 5.08 -14.10 -8.45
N GLU A 351 5.91 -14.65 -9.34
CA GLU A 351 7.37 -14.58 -9.23
C GLU A 351 7.85 -13.13 -9.20
N MET A 352 7.36 -12.29 -10.11
CA MET A 352 7.65 -10.85 -10.15
C MET A 352 7.20 -10.13 -8.88
N ALA A 353 6.00 -10.43 -8.39
CA ALA A 353 5.47 -9.86 -7.16
C ALA A 353 6.31 -10.27 -5.94
N LYS A 354 6.74 -11.53 -5.88
CA LYS A 354 7.62 -12.06 -4.82
C LYS A 354 8.99 -11.37 -4.85
N GLU A 355 9.62 -11.26 -6.00
CA GLU A 355 10.89 -10.55 -6.17
C GLU A 355 10.77 -9.07 -5.72
N THR A 356 9.68 -8.40 -6.11
CA THR A 356 9.42 -7.02 -5.69
C THR A 356 9.20 -6.93 -4.19
N SER A 357 8.59 -7.96 -3.58
CA SER A 357 8.30 -7.97 -2.14
C SER A 357 9.54 -8.05 -1.24
N ASP A 358 10.70 -8.35 -1.79
CA ASP A 358 11.98 -8.26 -1.08
C ASP A 358 12.41 -6.81 -0.79
N SER A 359 11.81 -5.83 -1.49
CA SER A 359 12.16 -4.41 -1.34
C SER A 359 10.97 -3.50 -1.05
N ARG A 360 9.74 -3.92 -1.37
CA ARG A 360 8.50 -3.15 -1.22
C ARG A 360 7.37 -4.10 -0.86
N GLN A 361 6.39 -3.66 -0.08
CA GLN A 361 5.20 -4.48 0.14
C GLN A 361 4.37 -4.59 -1.14
N VAL A 362 3.97 -5.82 -1.50
CA VAL A 362 3.06 -6.08 -2.62
C VAL A 362 1.78 -6.71 -2.11
N ILE A 363 0.65 -6.10 -2.42
CA ILE A 363 -0.68 -6.63 -2.10
C ILE A 363 -1.41 -6.89 -3.42
N ILE A 364 -1.90 -8.10 -3.60
CA ILE A 364 -2.67 -8.50 -4.79
C ILE A 364 -4.08 -8.87 -4.34
N THR A 365 -5.10 -8.40 -5.04
CA THR A 365 -6.45 -8.95 -4.90
C THR A 365 -6.79 -9.80 -6.11
N THR A 366 -7.43 -10.93 -5.89
CA THR A 366 -7.80 -11.86 -6.95
C THR A 366 -9.05 -12.66 -6.61
N HIS A 367 -9.74 -13.13 -7.61
CA HIS A 367 -10.76 -14.17 -7.50
C HIS A 367 -10.35 -15.47 -8.27
N ASN A 368 -9.12 -15.51 -8.80
CA ASN A 368 -8.63 -16.59 -9.64
C ASN A 368 -7.93 -17.66 -8.78
N PRO A 369 -8.40 -18.93 -8.81
CA PRO A 369 -7.80 -20.03 -8.03
C PRO A 369 -6.35 -20.34 -8.41
N GLU A 370 -5.91 -19.99 -9.61
CA GLU A 370 -4.51 -20.20 -10.01
C GLU A 370 -3.52 -19.41 -9.11
N PHE A 371 -3.92 -18.24 -8.58
CA PHE A 371 -3.11 -17.55 -7.58
C PHE A 371 -2.98 -18.34 -6.29
N VAL A 372 -4.05 -19.00 -5.86
CA VAL A 372 -4.06 -19.84 -4.65
C VAL A 372 -3.12 -21.04 -4.83
N LYS A 373 -3.15 -21.65 -6.01
CA LYS A 373 -2.36 -22.83 -6.36
C LYS A 373 -0.85 -22.58 -6.31
N TYR A 374 -0.40 -21.41 -6.77
CA TYR A 374 1.03 -21.12 -6.89
C TYR A 374 1.58 -20.23 -5.79
N ALA A 375 0.73 -19.68 -4.92
CA ALA A 375 1.15 -18.80 -3.84
C ALA A 375 1.65 -19.59 -2.61
N ASP A 376 2.53 -18.95 -1.83
CA ASP A 376 2.86 -19.42 -0.48
C ASP A 376 1.64 -19.25 0.42
N VAL A 377 1.27 -20.28 1.19
CA VAL A 377 0.14 -20.27 2.13
C VAL A 377 0.20 -19.10 3.11
N LYS A 378 1.41 -18.70 3.53
CA LYS A 378 1.60 -17.57 4.45
C LYS A 378 1.21 -16.23 3.83
N SER A 379 1.32 -16.11 2.51
CA SER A 379 0.96 -14.89 1.78
C SER A 379 -0.54 -14.77 1.50
N LEU A 380 -1.32 -15.84 1.71
CA LEU A 380 -2.74 -15.88 1.39
C LEU A 380 -3.60 -15.28 2.50
N LEU A 381 -4.55 -14.46 2.10
CA LEU A 381 -5.64 -13.90 2.90
C LEU A 381 -6.95 -14.20 2.19
N PHE A 382 -7.84 -14.95 2.83
CA PHE A 382 -9.17 -15.20 2.28
C PHE A 382 -10.17 -14.17 2.80
N ILE A 383 -11.06 -13.70 1.92
CA ILE A 383 -12.11 -12.76 2.29
C ILE A 383 -13.48 -13.29 1.83
N LYS A 384 -14.43 -13.37 2.77
CA LYS A 384 -15.82 -13.75 2.49
C LYS A 384 -16.81 -12.86 3.24
N ARG A 385 -18.07 -12.91 2.85
CA ARG A 385 -19.17 -12.33 3.64
C ARG A 385 -19.64 -13.32 4.68
N ASP A 386 -19.89 -12.83 5.91
CA ASP A 386 -20.63 -13.60 6.90
C ASP A 386 -22.15 -13.56 6.61
N GLU A 387 -22.94 -14.33 7.36
CA GLU A 387 -24.40 -14.39 7.26
C GLU A 387 -25.10 -13.03 7.45
N SER A 388 -24.46 -12.11 8.16
CA SER A 388 -24.93 -10.74 8.34
C SER A 388 -24.49 -9.78 7.23
N GLY A 389 -23.78 -10.28 6.21
CA GLY A 389 -23.27 -9.51 5.07
C GLY A 389 -22.01 -8.70 5.35
N PHE A 390 -21.33 -8.90 6.49
CA PHE A 390 -20.06 -8.25 6.78
C PHE A 390 -18.89 -9.02 6.17
N SER A 391 -17.91 -8.28 5.64
CA SER A 391 -16.67 -8.90 5.17
C SER A 391 -15.81 -9.38 6.32
N LYS A 392 -15.31 -10.61 6.19
CA LYS A 392 -14.37 -11.26 7.10
C LYS A 392 -13.13 -11.67 6.35
N VAL A 393 -11.97 -11.34 6.91
CA VAL A 393 -10.66 -11.73 6.39
C VAL A 393 -10.02 -12.70 7.36
N PHE A 394 -9.46 -13.80 6.85
CA PHE A 394 -8.76 -14.79 7.65
C PHE A 394 -7.55 -15.35 6.91
N LYS A 395 -6.56 -15.84 7.65
CA LYS A 395 -5.38 -16.52 7.10
C LYS A 395 -5.63 -18.03 7.06
N PRO A 396 -5.52 -18.66 5.90
CA PRO A 396 -5.61 -20.13 5.82
C PRO A 396 -4.51 -20.81 6.63
N ALA A 397 -3.33 -20.22 6.71
CA ALA A 397 -2.22 -20.72 7.52
C ALA A 397 -2.54 -20.88 9.03
N ASP A 398 -3.52 -20.12 9.54
CA ASP A 398 -3.93 -20.19 10.95
C ASP A 398 -5.04 -21.22 11.19
N ASN A 399 -5.68 -21.73 10.12
CA ASN A 399 -6.78 -22.69 10.22
C ASN A 399 -6.23 -24.13 10.34
N LYS A 400 -6.58 -24.82 11.44
CA LYS A 400 -6.15 -26.22 11.68
C LYS A 400 -6.66 -27.18 10.61
N LYS A 401 -7.88 -26.99 10.10
CA LYS A 401 -8.45 -27.84 9.03
C LYS A 401 -7.63 -27.70 7.75
N VAL A 402 -7.26 -26.47 7.37
CA VAL A 402 -6.44 -26.22 6.18
C VAL A 402 -5.08 -26.93 6.28
N LYS A 403 -4.45 -26.92 7.46
CA LYS A 403 -3.19 -27.64 7.69
C LYS A 403 -3.35 -29.16 7.45
N ILE A 404 -4.43 -29.75 7.95
CA ILE A 404 -4.72 -31.18 7.76
C ILE A 404 -4.96 -31.49 6.28
N PHE A 405 -5.66 -30.63 5.54
CA PHE A 405 -5.90 -30.83 4.11
C PHE A 405 -4.60 -30.75 3.30
N LEU A 406 -3.72 -29.78 3.62
CA LEU A 406 -2.41 -29.67 2.99
C LEU A 406 -1.51 -30.87 3.28
N GLU A 407 -1.59 -31.44 4.49
CA GLU A 407 -0.88 -32.68 4.86
C GLU A 407 -1.39 -33.90 4.08
N ASN A 408 -2.62 -33.86 3.59
CA ASN A 408 -3.24 -34.91 2.78
C ASN A 408 -3.16 -34.66 1.26
N GLU A 409 -2.26 -33.77 0.83
CA GLU A 409 -2.02 -33.42 -0.58
C GLU A 409 -3.24 -32.81 -1.31
N ILE A 410 -4.25 -32.31 -0.59
CA ILE A 410 -5.37 -31.58 -1.18
C ILE A 410 -4.94 -30.14 -1.45
N GLY A 411 -5.07 -29.69 -2.69
CA GLY A 411 -4.68 -28.35 -3.09
C GLY A 411 -5.56 -27.26 -2.45
N LEU A 412 -4.95 -26.15 -2.07
CA LEU A 412 -5.69 -24.99 -1.53
C LEU A 412 -6.68 -24.40 -2.54
N ASP A 413 -6.38 -24.52 -3.83
CA ASP A 413 -7.26 -24.12 -4.93
C ASP A 413 -8.55 -24.96 -4.97
N GLU A 414 -8.47 -26.26 -4.72
CA GLU A 414 -9.64 -27.15 -4.60
C GLU A 414 -10.48 -26.76 -3.39
N LEU A 415 -9.85 -26.54 -2.23
CA LEU A 415 -10.55 -26.09 -1.01
C LEU A 415 -11.22 -24.71 -1.20
N PHE A 416 -10.59 -23.84 -1.96
CA PHE A 416 -11.16 -22.54 -2.30
C PHE A 416 -12.37 -22.65 -3.23
N LEU A 417 -12.29 -23.51 -4.26
CA LEU A 417 -13.39 -23.77 -5.20
C LEU A 417 -14.60 -24.39 -4.52
N ASP A 418 -14.37 -25.28 -3.57
CA ASP A 418 -15.43 -26.00 -2.84
C ASP A 418 -16.00 -25.23 -1.65
N ASP A 419 -15.58 -23.95 -1.45
CA ASP A 419 -15.95 -23.07 -0.32
C ASP A 419 -15.71 -23.71 1.08
N LEU A 420 -14.79 -24.68 1.15
CA LEU A 420 -14.48 -25.45 2.38
C LEU A 420 -13.55 -24.69 3.33
N LEU A 421 -13.03 -23.53 2.91
CA LEU A 421 -12.07 -22.73 3.67
C LEU A 421 -12.74 -21.83 4.71
N GLY A 422 -14.04 -21.91 4.86
CA GLY A 422 -14.82 -20.87 5.55
C GLY A 422 -15.59 -21.25 6.79
N ASP A 423 -15.53 -22.49 7.29
CA ASP A 423 -16.24 -22.92 8.50
C ASP A 423 -15.29 -23.28 9.63
#